data_0ebdbf310ecbb9fa34bf0ae48581089f
#
_entry.id   0ebdbf310ecbb9fa34bf0ae48581089f
#
_cell.length_a   1.000
_cell.length_b   1.000
_cell.length_c   1.000
_cell.angle_alpha   90.00
_cell.angle_beta   90.00
_cell.angle_gamma   90.00
#
_symmetry.space_group_name_H-M   'P 1'
#
loop_
_entity.id
_entity.type
_entity.pdbx_description
1 polymer ?
#
loop_
_entity_poly.entity_id
_entity_poly.type
_entity_poly.pdbx_seq_one_letter_code
_entity_poly.pdbx_strand_id
1 'polypeptide(L)'
;MVNYKYSKLVFDYCIYMDNERVKKLIRELIIEIGEDPTREGLSNTPERIASAYKEIFSGYDSNSELSVQFSEDSESVVIRDIQFYSMCEHHMLPFFGKIQLAYSPNGRVFGISKLVRLVEKYSRRLQIQERMTKNIADELFSNGVKGVAVIAQAEHLCMKMRGVRNNANVTTAAFRGIFEKKEEKENIIQIIKNPSKLSTL
;
A
#
# COMPACT_ATOMS: atom_id res chain seq x y z
N MET A 1 -12.92 23.41 -23.70
CA MET A 1 -11.83 23.66 -22.71
C MET A 1 -12.40 23.41 -21.31
N VAL A 2 -12.07 22.27 -20.71
CA VAL A 2 -12.48 21.96 -19.34
C VAL A 2 -11.40 22.50 -18.41
N ASN A 3 -11.72 23.55 -17.66
CA ASN A 3 -10.82 24.14 -16.68
C ASN A 3 -10.62 23.18 -15.49
N TYR A 4 -9.51 22.48 -15.45
CA TYR A 4 -9.07 21.74 -14.28
C TYR A 4 -8.49 22.70 -13.24
N LYS A 5 -9.35 23.23 -12.36
CA LYS A 5 -8.92 23.85 -11.09
C LYS A 5 -8.64 22.75 -10.05
N TYR A 6 -7.55 22.04 -10.18
CA TYR A 6 -7.04 21.10 -9.16
C TYR A 6 -5.59 21.45 -8.77
N SER A 7 -5.38 22.67 -8.32
CA SER A 7 -4.15 23.02 -7.65
C SER A 7 -4.46 23.46 -6.22
N LYS A 8 -4.01 22.69 -5.24
CA LYS A 8 -3.95 23.01 -3.79
C LYS A 8 -5.04 22.57 -2.82
N LEU A 9 -5.84 21.54 -3.06
CA LEU A 9 -6.83 21.07 -2.07
C LEU A 9 -6.75 19.54 -1.86
N VAL A 10 -5.58 18.98 -1.61
CA VAL A 10 -5.39 17.52 -1.52
C VAL A 10 -5.34 16.98 -0.07
N PHE A 11 -5.52 17.79 0.98
CA PHE A 11 -5.30 17.32 2.35
C PHE A 11 -6.51 17.30 3.31
N ASP A 12 -7.71 17.80 2.91
CA ASP A 12 -8.84 17.86 3.84
C ASP A 12 -10.21 17.43 3.26
N TYR A 13 -10.25 16.75 2.12
CA TYR A 13 -11.49 16.16 1.62
C TYR A 13 -11.42 14.65 1.61
N CYS A 14 -12.34 13.99 2.34
CA CYS A 14 -12.77 12.63 2.04
C CYS A 14 -13.01 12.54 0.54
N ILE A 15 -12.14 11.85 -0.21
CA ILE A 15 -12.32 11.66 -1.67
C ILE A 15 -13.47 10.69 -1.83
N TYR A 16 -14.70 11.22 -1.85
CA TYR A 16 -15.87 10.41 -2.13
C TYR A 16 -15.91 10.11 -3.63
N MET A 17 -15.71 8.84 -3.98
CA MET A 17 -15.83 8.39 -5.36
C MET A 17 -17.30 8.40 -5.79
N ASP A 18 -17.65 9.23 -6.78
CA ASP A 18 -18.98 9.26 -7.40
C ASP A 18 -19.18 7.98 -8.26
N ASN A 19 -19.87 7.01 -7.68
CA ASN A 19 -20.11 5.72 -8.31
C ASN A 19 -20.87 5.87 -9.65
N GLU A 20 -21.87 6.73 -9.74
CA GLU A 20 -22.66 6.89 -10.97
C GLU A 20 -21.81 7.50 -12.09
N ARG A 21 -20.97 8.46 -11.75
CA ARG A 21 -20.01 9.01 -12.70
C ARG A 21 -18.96 7.99 -13.16
N VAL A 22 -18.44 7.17 -12.25
CA VAL A 22 -17.51 6.10 -12.61
C VAL A 22 -18.17 5.09 -13.55
N LYS A 23 -19.39 4.64 -13.27
CA LYS A 23 -20.15 3.74 -14.16
C LYS A 23 -20.28 4.31 -15.57
N LYS A 24 -20.63 5.60 -15.67
CA LYS A 24 -20.74 6.28 -16.97
C LYS A 24 -19.41 6.27 -17.71
N LEU A 25 -18.31 6.66 -17.05
CA LEU A 25 -16.98 6.68 -17.65
C LEU A 25 -16.52 5.28 -18.10
N ILE A 26 -16.82 4.24 -17.33
CA ILE A 26 -16.49 2.85 -17.70
C ILE A 26 -17.31 2.41 -18.92
N ARG A 27 -18.60 2.80 -18.98
CA ARG A 27 -19.43 2.49 -20.15
C ARG A 27 -18.89 3.17 -21.41
N GLU A 28 -18.50 4.43 -21.32
CA GLU A 28 -17.86 5.17 -22.41
C GLU A 28 -16.54 4.51 -22.82
N LEU A 29 -15.69 4.11 -21.86
CA LEU A 29 -14.45 3.40 -22.14
C LEU A 29 -14.69 2.08 -22.90
N ILE A 30 -15.71 1.31 -22.53
CA ILE A 30 -16.06 0.04 -23.22
C ILE A 30 -16.37 0.32 -24.69
N ILE A 31 -17.11 1.39 -24.99
CA ILE A 31 -17.42 1.81 -26.37
C ILE A 31 -16.13 2.21 -27.11
N GLU A 32 -15.27 3.03 -26.50
CA GLU A 32 -14.05 3.56 -27.12
C GLU A 32 -13.01 2.47 -27.44
N ILE A 33 -13.00 1.37 -26.70
CA ILE A 33 -12.15 0.20 -27.03
C ILE A 33 -12.78 -0.70 -28.09
N GLY A 34 -13.95 -0.37 -28.62
CA GLY A 34 -14.63 -1.07 -29.72
C GLY A 34 -15.56 -2.20 -29.27
N GLU A 35 -15.99 -2.21 -28.01
CA GLU A 35 -16.90 -3.24 -27.46
C GLU A 35 -18.34 -2.73 -27.33
N ASP A 36 -19.30 -3.65 -27.35
CA ASP A 36 -20.71 -3.36 -27.08
C ASP A 36 -21.03 -3.49 -25.58
N PRO A 37 -21.30 -2.35 -24.89
CA PRO A 37 -21.61 -2.36 -23.46
C PRO A 37 -22.98 -2.96 -23.14
N THR A 38 -23.79 -3.32 -24.14
CA THR A 38 -25.14 -3.91 -23.94
C THR A 38 -25.11 -5.44 -24.00
N ARG A 39 -24.04 -6.05 -24.55
CA ARG A 39 -23.94 -7.51 -24.60
C ARG A 39 -23.93 -8.11 -23.18
N GLU A 40 -24.47 -9.30 -23.03
CA GLU A 40 -24.72 -9.98 -21.75
C GLU A 40 -23.49 -9.96 -20.80
N GLY A 41 -22.29 -10.24 -21.30
CA GLY A 41 -21.07 -10.28 -20.50
C GLY A 41 -20.60 -8.90 -20.02
N LEU A 42 -21.01 -7.79 -20.66
CA LEU A 42 -20.55 -6.43 -20.35
C LEU A 42 -21.64 -5.53 -19.72
N SER A 43 -22.91 -5.90 -19.81
CA SER A 43 -24.05 -5.07 -19.35
C SER A 43 -23.92 -4.64 -17.89
N ASN A 44 -23.36 -5.48 -17.01
CA ASN A 44 -23.14 -5.22 -15.61
C ASN A 44 -21.67 -4.79 -15.27
N THR A 45 -20.79 -4.69 -16.27
CA THR A 45 -19.37 -4.37 -16.06
C THR A 45 -19.15 -3.00 -15.43
N PRO A 46 -19.87 -1.92 -15.83
CA PRO A 46 -19.73 -0.62 -15.20
C PRO A 46 -20.01 -0.64 -13.70
N GLU A 47 -21.06 -1.37 -13.27
CA GLU A 47 -21.43 -1.52 -11.86
C GLU A 47 -20.35 -2.30 -11.08
N ARG A 48 -19.90 -3.43 -11.66
CA ARG A 48 -18.87 -4.26 -11.04
C ARG A 48 -17.55 -3.53 -10.86
N ILE A 49 -17.13 -2.74 -11.85
CA ILE A 49 -15.89 -1.94 -11.79
C ILE A 49 -16.03 -0.82 -10.76
N ALA A 50 -17.16 -0.09 -10.73
CA ALA A 50 -17.37 0.95 -9.75
C ALA A 50 -17.31 0.40 -8.31
N SER A 51 -17.96 -0.74 -8.08
CA SER A 51 -17.90 -1.43 -6.79
C SER A 51 -16.49 -1.91 -6.42
N ALA A 52 -15.76 -2.50 -7.36
CA ALA A 52 -14.38 -2.94 -7.17
C ALA A 52 -13.45 -1.76 -6.88
N TYR A 53 -13.58 -0.64 -7.58
CA TYR A 53 -12.76 0.55 -7.37
C TYR A 53 -12.99 1.20 -6.01
N LYS A 54 -14.21 1.16 -5.48
CA LYS A 54 -14.48 1.60 -4.11
C LYS A 54 -13.63 0.83 -3.08
N GLU A 55 -13.45 -0.46 -3.28
CA GLU A 55 -12.57 -1.28 -2.43
C GLU A 55 -11.09 -1.04 -2.73
N ILE A 56 -10.70 -1.09 -4.00
CA ILE A 56 -9.30 -0.93 -4.44
C ILE A 56 -8.71 0.42 -4.02
N PHE A 57 -9.52 1.48 -4.00
CA PHE A 57 -9.11 2.83 -3.64
C PHE A 57 -9.55 3.26 -2.23
N SER A 58 -9.98 2.32 -1.38
CA SER A 58 -10.44 2.60 0.00
C SER A 58 -9.36 3.20 0.90
N GLY A 59 -8.10 3.11 0.52
CA GLY A 59 -7.00 3.75 1.25
C GLY A 59 -7.09 5.28 1.28
N TYR A 60 -7.78 5.92 0.34
CA TYR A 60 -8.00 7.36 0.37
C TYR A 60 -8.99 7.78 1.47
N ASP A 61 -9.95 6.91 1.83
CA ASP A 61 -10.96 7.18 2.86
C ASP A 61 -10.53 6.68 4.26
N SER A 62 -9.33 6.10 4.35
CA SER A 62 -8.86 5.44 5.55
C SER A 62 -8.40 6.45 6.60
N ASN A 63 -9.21 6.64 7.63
CA ASN A 63 -8.85 7.30 8.90
C ASN A 63 -8.23 6.30 9.90
N SER A 64 -7.51 5.28 9.42
CA SER A 64 -6.90 4.27 10.28
C SER A 64 -5.75 4.88 11.09
N GLU A 65 -6.07 5.35 12.29
CA GLU A 65 -5.06 5.76 13.26
C GLU A 65 -4.42 4.53 13.91
N LEU A 66 -3.13 4.62 14.21
CA LEU A 66 -2.39 3.64 15.03
C LEU A 66 -2.67 3.85 16.53
N SER A 67 -3.96 4.03 16.88
CA SER A 67 -4.40 4.46 18.20
C SER A 67 -4.40 3.35 19.26
N VAL A 68 -4.39 2.07 18.84
CA VAL A 68 -4.43 0.93 19.77
C VAL A 68 -3.01 0.49 20.10
N GLN A 69 -2.55 0.90 21.28
CA GLN A 69 -1.24 0.55 21.82
C GLN A 69 -1.41 -0.08 23.20
N PHE A 70 -0.54 -1.03 23.50
CA PHE A 70 -0.49 -1.69 24.81
C PHE A 70 0.83 -1.38 25.49
N SER A 71 0.81 -1.22 26.82
CA SER A 71 2.03 -1.09 27.62
C SER A 71 2.69 -2.46 27.67
N GLU A 72 3.81 -2.61 26.98
CA GLU A 72 4.58 -3.85 26.91
C GLU A 72 6.01 -3.53 26.56
N ASP A 73 6.95 -4.24 27.16
CA ASP A 73 8.36 -4.13 26.87
C ASP A 73 8.76 -5.24 25.89
N SER A 74 9.33 -4.84 24.76
CA SER A 74 9.79 -5.75 23.71
C SER A 74 10.97 -5.10 22.96
N GLU A 75 11.95 -5.88 22.59
CA GLU A 75 13.10 -5.39 21.83
C GLU A 75 12.71 -5.03 20.39
N SER A 76 12.06 -5.95 19.70
CA SER A 76 11.59 -5.73 18.34
C SER A 76 10.37 -6.58 18.02
N VAL A 77 9.46 -6.03 17.24
CA VAL A 77 8.30 -6.72 16.67
C VAL A 77 8.47 -6.83 15.17
N VAL A 78 8.34 -8.04 14.64
CA VAL A 78 8.47 -8.32 13.21
C VAL A 78 7.21 -8.99 12.69
N ILE A 79 6.58 -8.39 11.69
CA ILE A 79 5.45 -8.98 10.96
C ILE A 79 5.91 -9.25 9.53
N ARG A 80 5.72 -10.48 9.10
CA ARG A 80 6.17 -10.93 7.79
C ARG A 80 5.01 -11.28 6.88
N ASP A 81 5.30 -11.19 5.59
CA ASP A 81 4.43 -11.64 4.51
C ASP A 81 3.05 -10.96 4.52
N ILE A 82 2.98 -9.69 4.95
CA ILE A 82 1.76 -8.90 4.81
C ILE A 82 1.49 -8.73 3.32
N GLN A 83 0.45 -9.37 2.83
CA GLN A 83 0.05 -9.26 1.43
C GLN A 83 -0.53 -7.87 1.16
N PHE A 84 -0.21 -7.31 0.01
CA PHE A 84 -0.78 -6.06 -0.43
C PHE A 84 -1.09 -6.07 -1.93
N TYR A 85 -2.08 -5.28 -2.31
CA TYR A 85 -2.45 -4.97 -3.68
C TYR A 85 -2.52 -3.46 -3.83
N SER A 86 -1.94 -2.95 -4.92
CA SER A 86 -1.90 -1.51 -5.21
C SER A 86 -2.07 -1.25 -6.70
N MET A 87 -2.29 -0.01 -7.07
CA MET A 87 -2.44 0.42 -8.45
C MET A 87 -1.29 1.37 -8.82
N CYS A 88 -0.54 1.00 -9.86
CA CYS A 88 0.51 1.85 -10.39
C CYS A 88 -0.08 3.18 -10.90
N GLU A 89 0.38 4.31 -10.37
CA GLU A 89 -0.14 5.63 -10.74
C GLU A 89 0.13 6.02 -12.20
N HIS A 90 1.15 5.43 -12.84
CA HIS A 90 1.51 5.73 -14.22
C HIS A 90 0.62 5.05 -15.27
N HIS A 91 0.06 3.89 -14.94
CA HIS A 91 -0.66 3.06 -15.92
C HIS A 91 -2.02 2.57 -15.43
N MET A 92 -2.36 2.81 -14.16
CA MET A 92 -3.54 2.24 -13.49
C MET A 92 -3.63 0.71 -13.65
N LEU A 93 -2.47 0.04 -13.65
CA LEU A 93 -2.36 -1.42 -13.64
C LEU A 93 -1.91 -1.89 -12.26
N PRO A 94 -2.36 -3.06 -11.80
CA PRO A 94 -1.99 -3.57 -10.49
C PRO A 94 -0.50 -3.84 -10.34
N PHE A 95 0.01 -3.58 -9.15
CA PHE A 95 1.20 -4.23 -8.60
C PHE A 95 0.86 -4.78 -7.23
N PHE A 96 1.42 -5.90 -6.87
CA PHE A 96 1.08 -6.63 -5.66
C PHE A 96 2.25 -7.46 -5.17
N GLY A 97 2.21 -7.81 -3.90
CA GLY A 97 3.30 -8.57 -3.32
C GLY A 97 3.20 -8.69 -1.81
N LYS A 98 4.35 -8.63 -1.16
CA LYS A 98 4.49 -8.82 0.28
C LYS A 98 5.30 -7.72 0.91
N ILE A 99 4.90 -7.32 2.12
CA ILE A 99 5.63 -6.39 2.97
C ILE A 99 6.12 -7.13 4.20
N GLN A 100 7.40 -6.90 4.52
CA GLN A 100 8.02 -7.20 5.79
C GLN A 100 8.08 -5.91 6.58
N LEU A 101 7.47 -5.87 7.76
CA LEU A 101 7.42 -4.71 8.62
C LEU A 101 8.01 -5.06 9.98
N ALA A 102 9.00 -4.29 10.42
CA ALA A 102 9.57 -4.42 11.74
C ALA A 102 9.63 -3.06 12.44
N TYR A 103 9.45 -3.06 13.76
CA TYR A 103 9.68 -1.86 14.57
C TYR A 103 10.27 -2.23 15.94
N SER A 104 11.04 -1.31 16.52
CA SER A 104 11.51 -1.38 17.90
C SER A 104 10.59 -0.50 18.76
N PRO A 105 9.85 -1.09 19.70
CA PRO A 105 8.96 -0.37 20.59
C PRO A 105 9.68 0.64 21.49
N ASN A 106 8.91 1.58 22.04
CA ASN A 106 9.34 2.51 23.07
C ASN A 106 8.38 2.41 24.28
N GLY A 107 8.39 1.24 24.94
CA GLY A 107 7.51 0.91 26.07
C GLY A 107 6.04 0.63 25.69
N ARG A 108 5.69 0.68 24.41
CA ARG A 108 4.33 0.38 23.93
C ARG A 108 4.37 -0.35 22.59
N VAL A 109 3.51 -1.33 22.42
CA VAL A 109 3.34 -2.12 21.20
C VAL A 109 1.98 -1.84 20.55
N PHE A 110 1.94 -1.95 19.22
CA PHE A 110 0.70 -1.78 18.45
C PHE A 110 -0.08 -3.09 18.32
N GLY A 111 -1.39 -2.99 18.27
CA GLY A 111 -2.21 -4.12 17.84
C GLY A 111 -1.84 -4.55 16.41
N ILE A 112 -1.56 -5.84 16.20
CA ILE A 112 -1.06 -6.39 14.91
C ILE A 112 -1.99 -6.02 13.74
N SER A 113 -3.30 -6.08 13.95
CA SER A 113 -4.30 -5.70 12.92
C SER A 113 -4.20 -4.24 12.49
N LYS A 114 -3.73 -3.34 13.36
CA LYS A 114 -3.53 -1.92 13.03
C LYS A 114 -2.35 -1.73 12.08
N LEU A 115 -1.31 -2.55 12.23
CA LEU A 115 -0.15 -2.53 11.34
C LEU A 115 -0.51 -3.04 9.93
N VAL A 116 -1.36 -4.07 9.85
CA VAL A 116 -1.90 -4.53 8.56
C VAL A 116 -2.75 -3.45 7.90
N ARG A 117 -3.63 -2.77 8.66
CA ARG A 117 -4.44 -1.66 8.14
C ARG A 117 -3.60 -0.45 7.71
N LEU A 118 -2.47 -0.21 8.35
CA LEU A 118 -1.52 0.81 7.90
C LEU A 118 -0.98 0.48 6.50
N VAL A 119 -0.65 -0.78 6.25
CA VAL A 119 -0.24 -1.23 4.91
C VAL A 119 -1.39 -1.05 3.91
N GLU A 120 -2.62 -1.45 4.25
CA GLU A 120 -3.79 -1.25 3.40
C GLU A 120 -4.07 0.21 3.08
N LYS A 121 -3.98 1.10 4.08
CA LYS A 121 -4.14 2.56 3.93
C LYS A 121 -3.26 3.13 2.83
N TYR A 122 -2.01 2.67 2.74
CA TYR A 122 -1.05 3.19 1.77
C TYR A 122 -1.00 2.39 0.47
N SER A 123 -1.39 1.12 0.47
CA SER A 123 -1.41 0.30 -0.74
C SER A 123 -2.68 0.49 -1.57
N ARG A 124 -3.85 0.67 -0.94
CA ARG A 124 -5.13 0.83 -1.65
C ARG A 124 -5.32 2.24 -2.23
N ARG A 125 -4.36 2.65 -3.07
CA ARG A 125 -4.30 3.98 -3.72
C ARG A 125 -3.61 3.87 -5.08
N LEU A 126 -3.63 4.96 -5.84
CA LEU A 126 -2.67 5.14 -6.92
C LEU A 126 -1.29 5.43 -6.30
N GLN A 127 -0.29 4.57 -6.59
CA GLN A 127 1.00 4.61 -5.92
C GLN A 127 2.18 4.29 -6.84
N ILE A 128 3.35 4.68 -6.37
CA ILE A 128 4.62 4.04 -6.71
C ILE A 128 5.12 3.29 -5.47
N GLN A 129 5.79 2.17 -5.67
CA GLN A 129 6.20 1.28 -4.59
C GLN A 129 7.13 1.97 -3.59
N GLU A 130 8.01 2.82 -4.06
CA GLU A 130 8.96 3.59 -3.25
C GLU A 130 8.25 4.53 -2.27
N ARG A 131 7.24 5.26 -2.75
CA ARG A 131 6.44 6.18 -1.92
C ARG A 131 5.60 5.40 -0.91
N MET A 132 4.96 4.32 -1.33
CA MET A 132 4.19 3.45 -0.44
C MET A 132 5.05 2.93 0.71
N THR A 133 6.22 2.38 0.41
CA THR A 133 7.17 1.84 1.40
C THR A 133 7.62 2.92 2.38
N LYS A 134 7.96 4.11 1.86
CA LYS A 134 8.36 5.26 2.66
C LYS A 134 7.22 5.75 3.57
N ASN A 135 6.00 5.91 3.03
CA ASN A 135 4.88 6.45 3.80
C ASN A 135 4.48 5.53 4.97
N ILE A 136 4.52 4.20 4.76
CA ILE A 136 4.28 3.22 5.82
C ILE A 136 5.32 3.39 6.94
N ALA A 137 6.60 3.52 6.58
CA ALA A 137 7.67 3.68 7.55
C ALA A 137 7.56 5.01 8.30
N ASP A 138 7.26 6.11 7.60
CA ASP A 138 7.15 7.46 8.17
C ASP A 138 5.98 7.55 9.17
N GLU A 139 4.79 7.04 8.81
CA GLU A 139 3.65 7.06 9.71
C GLU A 139 3.90 6.21 10.95
N LEU A 140 4.44 4.99 10.80
CA LEU A 140 4.73 4.16 11.96
C LEU A 140 5.78 4.81 12.87
N PHE A 141 6.82 5.41 12.30
CA PHE A 141 7.87 6.09 13.07
C PHE A 141 7.34 7.33 13.80
N SER A 142 6.44 8.10 13.19
CA SER A 142 5.82 9.28 13.81
C SER A 142 4.99 8.96 15.06
N ASN A 143 4.62 7.68 15.26
CA ASN A 143 3.91 7.20 16.44
C ASN A 143 4.83 6.85 17.63
N GLY A 144 6.09 7.29 17.62
CA GLY A 144 6.97 7.33 18.78
C GLY A 144 7.77 6.05 19.05
N VAL A 145 7.92 5.17 18.07
CA VAL A 145 8.79 3.99 18.16
C VAL A 145 10.27 4.37 17.99
N LYS A 146 11.19 3.54 18.52
CA LYS A 146 12.64 3.79 18.44
C LYS A 146 13.19 3.58 17.02
N GLY A 147 12.61 2.66 16.25
CA GLY A 147 13.04 2.38 14.88
C GLY A 147 11.98 1.63 14.08
N VAL A 148 12.03 1.80 12.75
CA VAL A 148 11.14 1.12 11.80
C VAL A 148 11.95 0.62 10.62
N ALA A 149 11.63 -0.60 10.16
CA ALA A 149 12.09 -1.16 8.90
C ALA A 149 10.88 -1.67 8.10
N VAL A 150 10.74 -1.21 6.86
CA VAL A 150 9.71 -1.68 5.92
C VAL A 150 10.42 -2.13 4.65
N ILE A 151 10.18 -3.37 4.25
CA ILE A 151 10.72 -3.94 3.00
C ILE A 151 9.53 -4.47 2.21
N ALA A 152 9.31 -3.93 1.02
CA ALA A 152 8.26 -4.36 0.10
C ALA A 152 8.87 -5.07 -1.11
N GLN A 153 8.35 -6.23 -1.47
CA GLN A 153 8.70 -6.95 -2.68
C GLN A 153 7.43 -7.17 -3.50
N ALA A 154 7.45 -6.77 -4.76
CA ALA A 154 6.27 -6.78 -5.61
C ALA A 154 6.54 -7.16 -7.07
N GLU A 155 5.48 -7.67 -7.68
CA GLU A 155 5.31 -7.87 -9.10
C GLU A 155 4.49 -6.73 -9.69
N HIS A 156 4.89 -6.22 -10.87
CA HIS A 156 4.24 -5.10 -11.54
C HIS A 156 3.63 -5.53 -12.87
N LEU A 157 2.31 -5.53 -13.00
CA LEU A 157 1.67 -5.89 -14.27
C LEU A 157 1.99 -4.89 -15.38
N CYS A 158 2.25 -3.62 -15.04
CA CYS A 158 2.70 -2.63 -16.03
C CYS A 158 4.04 -2.98 -16.70
N MET A 159 4.87 -3.81 -16.05
CA MET A 159 6.11 -4.35 -16.62
C MET A 159 5.91 -5.72 -17.27
N LYS A 160 5.05 -6.57 -16.69
CA LYS A 160 4.88 -7.96 -17.11
C LYS A 160 4.04 -8.11 -18.38
N MET A 161 2.85 -7.49 -18.39
CA MET A 161 1.85 -7.74 -19.46
C MET A 161 2.02 -6.84 -20.69
N ARG A 162 2.77 -5.76 -20.57
CA ARG A 162 2.99 -4.77 -21.63
C ARG A 162 4.37 -4.10 -21.48
N GLY A 163 4.75 -3.25 -22.43
CA GLY A 163 6.01 -2.51 -22.41
C GLY A 163 7.22 -3.47 -22.49
N VAL A 164 8.02 -3.51 -21.45
CA VAL A 164 9.26 -4.33 -21.42
C VAL A 164 9.01 -5.84 -21.29
N ARG A 165 7.82 -6.27 -20.91
CA ARG A 165 7.41 -7.68 -20.79
C ARG A 165 8.40 -8.53 -19.99
N ASN A 166 8.80 -8.02 -18.82
CA ASN A 166 9.79 -8.67 -17.96
C ASN A 166 9.17 -9.11 -16.62
N ASN A 167 9.56 -10.28 -16.12
CA ASN A 167 9.07 -10.87 -14.88
C ASN A 167 9.89 -10.48 -13.63
N ALA A 168 10.70 -9.43 -13.71
CA ALA A 168 11.49 -8.97 -12.57
C ALA A 168 10.59 -8.59 -11.38
N ASN A 169 11.05 -8.93 -10.19
CA ASN A 169 10.47 -8.47 -8.94
C ASN A 169 11.19 -7.20 -8.48
N VAL A 170 10.42 -6.22 -8.02
CA VAL A 170 10.95 -4.96 -7.49
C VAL A 170 10.98 -5.04 -5.98
N THR A 171 12.11 -4.71 -5.36
CA THR A 171 12.25 -4.61 -3.91
C THR A 171 12.57 -3.18 -3.52
N THR A 172 11.77 -2.62 -2.60
CA THR A 172 11.99 -1.31 -1.99
C THR A 172 12.12 -1.44 -0.49
N ALA A 173 12.91 -0.56 0.15
CA ALA A 173 13.09 -0.58 1.60
C ALA A 173 13.15 0.84 2.17
N ALA A 174 12.59 1.01 3.36
CA ALA A 174 12.68 2.23 4.16
C ALA A 174 13.03 1.89 5.59
N PHE A 175 13.98 2.65 6.14
CA PHE A 175 14.45 2.50 7.52
C PHE A 175 14.32 3.85 8.22
N ARG A 176 13.98 3.82 9.55
CA ARG A 176 13.86 5.03 10.37
C ARG A 176 14.42 4.77 11.76
N GLY A 177 14.87 5.84 12.39
CA GLY A 177 15.38 5.83 13.76
C GLY A 177 16.61 4.96 13.94
N ILE A 178 16.62 4.09 14.96
CA ILE A 178 17.78 3.24 15.27
C ILE A 178 18.17 2.32 14.10
N PHE A 179 17.20 1.90 13.27
CA PHE A 179 17.48 1.03 12.11
C PHE A 179 18.13 1.77 10.91
N GLU A 180 18.40 3.05 11.01
CA GLU A 180 19.25 3.76 10.05
C GLU A 180 20.74 3.51 10.31
N LYS A 181 21.11 3.13 11.55
CA LYS A 181 22.48 2.76 11.91
C LYS A 181 22.84 1.41 11.27
N LYS A 182 24.05 1.29 10.72
CA LYS A 182 24.48 0.16 9.92
C LYS A 182 24.27 -1.19 10.64
N GLU A 183 24.74 -1.29 11.86
CA GLU A 183 24.67 -2.52 12.66
C GLU A 183 23.24 -2.95 12.94
N GLU A 184 22.39 -2.04 13.44
CA GLU A 184 20.98 -2.29 13.72
C GLU A 184 20.18 -2.65 12.47
N LYS A 185 20.51 -1.99 11.35
CA LYS A 185 19.93 -2.29 10.04
C LYS A 185 20.28 -3.70 9.57
N GLU A 186 21.54 -4.09 9.68
CA GLU A 186 21.98 -5.45 9.32
C GLU A 186 21.31 -6.49 10.22
N ASN A 187 21.23 -6.25 11.53
CA ASN A 187 20.56 -7.12 12.49
C ASN A 187 19.07 -7.31 12.15
N ILE A 188 18.32 -6.23 11.99
CA ILE A 188 16.88 -6.34 11.72
C ILE A 188 16.59 -7.02 10.37
N ILE A 189 17.41 -6.80 9.35
CA ILE A 189 17.30 -7.50 8.06
C ILE A 189 17.55 -9.01 8.24
N GLN A 190 18.50 -9.42 9.09
CA GLN A 190 18.77 -10.83 9.37
C GLN A 190 17.58 -11.49 10.10
N ILE A 191 16.98 -10.80 11.07
CA ILE A 191 15.79 -11.27 11.79
C ILE A 191 14.60 -11.42 10.82
N ILE A 192 14.39 -10.46 9.95
CA ILE A 192 13.34 -10.52 8.92
C ILE A 192 13.53 -11.73 8.00
N LYS A 193 14.77 -12.03 7.60
CA LYS A 193 15.09 -13.17 6.73
C LYS A 193 15.03 -14.51 7.45
N ASN A 194 15.49 -14.58 8.69
CA ASN A 194 15.66 -15.81 9.46
C ASN A 194 15.10 -15.66 10.89
N PRO A 195 13.82 -15.96 11.12
CA PRO A 195 13.19 -15.79 12.45
C PRO A 195 13.82 -16.65 13.56
N SER A 196 14.43 -17.78 13.22
CA SER A 196 15.10 -18.65 14.20
C SER A 196 16.29 -17.97 14.90
N LYS A 197 16.77 -16.84 14.36
CA LYS A 197 17.83 -16.05 15.03
C LYS A 197 17.30 -15.20 16.21
N LEU A 198 15.98 -15.02 16.36
CA LEU A 198 15.40 -14.40 17.56
C LEU A 198 15.55 -15.27 18.82
N SER A 199 15.76 -16.57 18.67
CA SER A 199 15.94 -17.49 19.80
C SER A 199 17.41 -17.62 20.29
N THR A 200 18.34 -16.89 19.69
CA THR A 200 19.77 -16.93 20.00
C THR A 200 20.33 -15.60 20.52
N LEU A 201 19.45 -14.63 20.79
CA LEU A 201 19.71 -13.39 21.53
C LEU A 201 19.14 -13.53 22.96
#